data_c4bf6387aaeb43d8ce39482590f20d16
#
_entry.id   c4bf6387aaeb43d8ce39482590f20d16
#
_cell.length_a   1.000
_cell.length_b   1.000
_cell.length_c   1.000
_cell.angle_alpha   90.00
_cell.angle_beta   90.00
_cell.angle_gamma   90.00
#
_symmetry.space_group_name_H-M   'P 1'
#
loop_
_entity.id
_entity.type
_entity.pdbx_description
1 polymer ?
#
loop_
_entity_poly.entity_id
_entity_poly.type
_entity_poly.pdbx_seq_one_letter_code
_entity_poly.pdbx_strand_id
1 'polypeptide(L)'
;MSIEVILKEHVEHLGRRGEIVKVADGYARNYLFPRKLALAVTSENKKQIDRERVKHEAKDADELKAAQGVLAALEALDIAIARRVGENDTLFGSVTTGDIADALAARDVTVDRRKIQLEDPLKTLGEHVVPVKLHRDVTAQLKLRIVPAT
;
A
#
# COMPACT_ATOMS: atom_id res chain seq x y z
N MET A 1 -1.89 9.37 38.53
CA MET A 1 -0.57 8.94 38.11
C MET A 1 -0.60 8.45 36.66
N SER A 2 0.43 8.70 35.94
CA SER A 2 0.51 8.27 34.55
C SER A 2 1.64 7.24 34.37
N ILE A 3 1.44 6.31 33.43
CA ILE A 3 2.43 5.32 33.09
C ILE A 3 2.72 5.36 31.59
N GLU A 4 3.92 4.97 31.23
CA GLU A 4 4.30 4.81 29.84
C GLU A 4 3.96 3.38 29.40
N VAL A 5 3.29 3.29 28.27
CA VAL A 5 2.90 2.03 27.66
C VAL A 5 3.30 2.01 26.19
N ILE A 6 3.54 0.83 25.67
CA ILE A 6 3.80 0.65 24.26
C ILE A 6 2.58 0.06 23.59
N LEU A 7 2.18 0.63 22.48
CA LEU A 7 1.02 0.17 21.74
C LEU A 7 1.36 -1.06 20.90
N LYS A 8 0.59 -2.13 21.08
CA LYS A 8 0.68 -3.34 20.25
C LYS A 8 -0.12 -3.21 18.96
N GLU A 9 -1.15 -2.38 18.99
CA GLU A 9 -2.02 -2.13 17.86
C GLU A 9 -2.28 -0.63 17.74
N HIS A 10 -2.78 -0.21 16.59
CA HIS A 10 -3.20 1.16 16.41
C HIS A 10 -4.40 1.46 17.31
N VAL A 11 -4.28 2.47 18.13
CA VAL A 11 -5.36 2.96 19.01
C VAL A 11 -5.68 4.39 18.63
N GLU A 12 -6.92 4.64 18.27
CA GLU A 12 -7.39 6.00 18.03
C GLU A 12 -7.18 6.84 19.28
N HIS A 13 -6.80 8.07 19.13
CA HIS A 13 -6.49 9.04 20.18
C HIS A 13 -5.18 8.81 20.96
N LEU A 14 -4.48 7.71 20.76
CA LEU A 14 -3.21 7.44 21.45
C LEU A 14 -2.02 7.43 20.51
N GLY A 15 -2.06 6.63 19.46
CA GLY A 15 -0.95 6.52 18.53
C GLY A 15 -0.97 5.24 17.73
N ARG A 16 0.14 4.97 17.05
CA ARG A 16 0.31 3.83 16.16
C ARG A 16 0.99 2.65 16.89
N ARG A 17 0.91 1.48 16.29
CA ARG A 17 1.60 0.29 16.78
C ARG A 17 3.10 0.55 16.95
N GLY A 18 3.64 0.19 18.11
CA GLY A 18 5.05 0.36 18.44
C GLY A 18 5.39 1.72 19.05
N GLU A 19 4.43 2.62 19.17
CA GLU A 19 4.63 3.93 19.79
C GLU A 19 4.57 3.85 21.32
N ILE A 20 5.46 4.58 21.98
CA ILE A 20 5.43 4.73 23.44
C ILE A 20 4.58 5.95 23.76
N VAL A 21 3.52 5.75 24.50
CA VAL A 21 2.61 6.82 24.90
C VAL A 21 2.43 6.84 26.43
N LYS A 22 2.22 8.03 26.95
CA LYS A 22 1.96 8.22 28.37
C LYS A 22 0.45 8.32 28.59
N VAL A 23 -0.08 7.42 29.40
CA VAL A 23 -1.53 7.34 29.69
C VAL A 23 -1.75 7.28 31.20
N ALA A 24 -2.99 7.58 31.60
CA ALA A 24 -3.36 7.41 33.00
C ALA A 24 -3.30 5.92 33.40
N ASP A 25 -2.82 5.67 34.60
CA ASP A 25 -2.65 4.31 35.13
C ASP A 25 -3.97 3.52 35.11
N GLY A 26 -5.07 4.15 35.52
CA GLY A 26 -6.40 3.54 35.47
C GLY A 26 -6.85 3.18 34.06
N TYR A 27 -6.59 4.01 33.11
CA TYR A 27 -6.93 3.77 31.71
C TYR A 27 -6.15 2.57 31.15
N ALA A 28 -4.85 2.51 31.43
CA ALA A 28 -4.01 1.41 31.01
C ALA A 28 -4.48 0.07 31.62
N ARG A 29 -4.72 0.05 32.91
CA ARG A 29 -5.14 -1.16 33.62
C ARG A 29 -6.54 -1.64 33.25
N ASN A 30 -7.48 -0.72 33.04
CA ASN A 30 -8.89 -1.07 32.81
C ASN A 30 -9.23 -1.25 31.32
N TYR A 31 -8.50 -0.62 30.41
CA TYR A 31 -8.81 -0.66 29.00
C TYR A 31 -7.71 -1.31 28.14
N LEU A 32 -6.48 -0.81 28.23
CA LEU A 32 -5.40 -1.24 27.33
C LEU A 32 -4.90 -2.65 27.63
N PHE A 33 -4.61 -2.96 28.87
CA PHE A 33 -4.06 -4.25 29.26
C PHE A 33 -5.06 -5.41 29.11
N PRO A 34 -6.31 -5.30 29.57
CA PRO A 34 -7.28 -6.38 29.40
C PRO A 34 -7.56 -6.72 27.94
N ARG A 35 -7.50 -5.74 27.05
CA ARG A 35 -7.69 -5.90 25.62
C ARG A 35 -6.42 -6.24 24.86
N LYS A 36 -5.28 -6.34 25.55
CA LYS A 36 -3.97 -6.59 24.95
C LYS A 36 -3.56 -5.58 23.88
N LEU A 37 -4.01 -4.34 24.02
CA LEU A 37 -3.71 -3.25 23.10
C LEU A 37 -2.36 -2.59 23.39
N ALA A 38 -1.86 -2.70 24.61
CA ALA A 38 -0.59 -2.12 25.02
C ALA A 38 0.11 -2.97 26.08
N LEU A 39 1.40 -2.74 26.23
CA LEU A 39 2.22 -3.34 27.28
C LEU A 39 2.87 -2.26 28.14
N ALA A 40 3.06 -2.54 29.42
CA ALA A 40 3.81 -1.66 30.30
C ALA A 40 5.27 -1.58 29.85
N VAL A 41 5.81 -0.36 29.82
CA VAL A 41 7.23 -0.14 29.49
C VAL A 41 8.08 -0.43 30.72
N THR A 42 8.89 -1.47 30.65
CA THR A 42 9.92 -1.79 31.64
C THR A 42 11.29 -1.60 31.00
N SER A 43 12.36 -1.51 31.81
CA SER A 43 13.72 -1.35 31.29
C SER A 43 14.14 -2.49 30.36
N GLU A 44 13.69 -3.70 30.63
CA GLU A 44 13.94 -4.87 29.77
C GLU A 44 13.12 -4.83 28.48
N ASN A 45 11.81 -4.54 28.60
CA ASN A 45 10.94 -4.38 27.45
C ASN A 45 11.35 -3.24 26.53
N LYS A 46 11.87 -2.15 27.10
CA LYS A 46 12.30 -1.00 26.33
C LYS A 46 13.40 -1.35 25.33
N LYS A 47 14.37 -2.17 25.71
CA LYS A 47 15.43 -2.64 24.80
C LYS A 47 14.86 -3.51 23.67
N GLN A 48 13.97 -4.43 24.00
CA GLN A 48 13.32 -5.29 23.02
C GLN A 48 12.47 -4.49 22.04
N ILE A 49 11.75 -3.51 22.54
CA ILE A 49 10.90 -2.62 21.77
C ILE A 49 11.72 -1.75 20.84
N ASP A 50 12.82 -1.18 21.31
CA ASP A 50 13.74 -0.41 20.47
C ASP A 50 14.32 -1.27 19.34
N ARG A 51 14.64 -2.54 19.61
CA ARG A 51 15.07 -3.49 18.57
C ARG A 51 13.98 -3.78 17.54
N GLU A 52 12.76 -4.01 17.98
CA GLU A 52 11.63 -4.24 17.11
C GLU A 52 11.33 -2.99 16.26
N ARG A 53 11.37 -1.82 16.88
CA ARG A 53 11.21 -0.54 16.20
C ARG A 53 12.24 -0.35 15.10
N VAL A 54 13.52 -0.58 15.41
CA VAL A 54 14.61 -0.48 14.43
C VAL A 54 14.41 -1.46 13.28
N LYS A 55 14.00 -2.69 13.58
CA LYS A 55 13.67 -3.69 12.54
C LYS A 55 12.49 -3.25 11.65
N HIS A 56 11.44 -2.71 12.26
CA HIS A 56 10.30 -2.21 11.51
C HIS A 56 10.67 -1.00 10.64
N GLU A 57 11.42 -0.06 11.18
CA GLU A 57 11.89 1.10 10.42
C GLU A 57 12.79 0.69 9.25
N ALA A 58 13.70 -0.26 9.48
CA ALA A 58 14.56 -0.80 8.42
C ALA A 58 13.75 -1.52 7.33
N LYS A 59 12.77 -2.33 7.74
CA LYS A 59 11.88 -3.03 6.82
C LYS A 59 11.02 -2.05 6.00
N ASP A 60 10.44 -1.05 6.65
CA ASP A 60 9.66 -0.02 5.98
C ASP A 60 10.52 0.78 5.00
N ALA A 61 11.78 1.08 5.37
CA ALA A 61 12.71 1.76 4.48
C ALA A 61 13.08 0.91 3.26
N ASP A 62 13.28 -0.40 3.45
CA ASP A 62 13.55 -1.34 2.35
C ASP A 62 12.34 -1.49 1.44
N GLU A 63 11.14 -1.60 2.00
CA GLU A 63 9.89 -1.64 1.23
C GLU A 63 9.68 -0.35 0.46
N LEU A 64 9.98 0.80 1.06
CA LEU A 64 9.90 2.09 0.40
C LEU A 64 10.87 2.18 -0.79
N LYS A 65 12.12 1.75 -0.61
CA LYS A 65 13.11 1.71 -1.69
C LYS A 65 12.68 0.79 -2.83
N ALA A 66 12.17 -0.40 -2.49
CA ALA A 66 11.64 -1.33 -3.48
C ALA A 66 10.45 -0.71 -4.24
N ALA A 67 9.54 -0.05 -3.53
CA ALA A 67 8.41 0.65 -4.13
C ALA A 67 8.85 1.78 -5.05
N GLN A 68 9.86 2.56 -4.67
CA GLN A 68 10.43 3.62 -5.50
C GLN A 68 11.08 3.06 -6.77
N GLY A 69 11.76 1.92 -6.67
CA GLY A 69 12.32 1.23 -7.84
C GLY A 69 11.23 0.79 -8.83
N VAL A 70 10.15 0.21 -8.31
CA VAL A 70 8.99 -0.18 -9.12
C VAL A 70 8.28 1.06 -9.69
N LEU A 71 8.17 2.14 -8.93
CA LEU A 71 7.62 3.41 -9.39
C LEU A 71 8.37 3.92 -10.62
N ALA A 72 9.69 3.99 -10.54
CA ALA A 72 10.53 4.44 -11.65
C ALA A 72 10.35 3.55 -12.87
N ALA A 73 10.29 2.23 -12.67
CA ALA A 73 10.05 1.27 -13.75
C ALA A 73 8.66 1.46 -14.39
N LEU A 74 7.63 1.68 -13.60
CA LEU A 74 6.26 1.88 -14.08
C LEU A 74 6.10 3.20 -14.85
N GLU A 75 6.70 4.28 -14.36
CA GLU A 75 6.66 5.58 -15.04
C GLU A 75 7.41 5.57 -16.37
N ALA A 76 8.46 4.76 -16.48
CA ALA A 76 9.22 4.59 -17.71
C ALA A 76 8.54 3.65 -18.72
N LEU A 77 7.58 2.83 -18.27
CA LEU A 77 6.87 1.89 -19.14
C LEU A 77 5.66 2.56 -19.80
N ASP A 78 5.59 2.39 -21.11
CA ASP A 78 4.41 2.72 -21.89
C ASP A 78 3.76 1.40 -22.31
N ILE A 79 2.62 1.09 -21.70
CA ILE A 79 1.96 -0.19 -21.93
C ILE A 79 0.81 -0.01 -22.89
N ALA A 80 0.86 -0.73 -24.00
CA ALA A 80 -0.22 -0.79 -24.98
C ALA A 80 -1.00 -2.12 -24.80
N ILE A 81 -2.31 -2.00 -24.65
CA ILE A 81 -3.21 -3.15 -24.55
C ILE A 81 -4.10 -3.14 -25.79
N ALA A 82 -4.04 -4.20 -26.58
CA ALA A 82 -4.87 -4.36 -27.76
C ALA A 82 -6.23 -4.98 -27.39
N ARG A 83 -7.31 -4.34 -27.78
CA ARG A 83 -8.66 -4.83 -27.57
C ARG A 83 -9.50 -4.58 -28.81
N ARG A 84 -10.47 -5.45 -29.05
CA ARG A 84 -11.43 -5.29 -30.15
C ARG A 84 -12.31 -4.07 -29.89
N VAL A 85 -12.54 -3.32 -30.94
CA VAL A 85 -13.31 -2.09 -30.89
C VAL A 85 -14.62 -2.27 -31.63
N GLY A 86 -15.70 -1.79 -31.03
CA GLY A 86 -17.00 -1.70 -31.69
C GLY A 86 -17.20 -0.36 -32.37
N GLU A 87 -18.45 -0.02 -32.62
CA GLU A 87 -18.81 1.29 -33.17
C GLU A 87 -18.49 2.41 -32.15
N ASN A 88 -18.12 3.59 -32.64
CA ASN A 88 -17.82 4.78 -31.82
C ASN A 88 -16.64 4.64 -30.85
N ASP A 89 -15.57 3.96 -31.26
CA ASP A 89 -14.36 3.80 -30.43
C ASP A 89 -14.60 3.19 -29.05
N THR A 90 -15.71 2.48 -28.88
CA THR A 90 -16.05 1.77 -27.67
C THR A 90 -15.51 0.35 -27.73
N LEU A 91 -14.88 -0.12 -26.68
CA LEU A 91 -14.31 -1.47 -26.62
C LEU A 91 -15.41 -2.54 -26.56
N PHE A 92 -15.19 -3.64 -27.28
CA PHE A 92 -15.90 -4.88 -27.02
C PHE A 92 -15.35 -5.50 -25.72
N GLY A 93 -16.00 -5.23 -24.61
CA GLY A 93 -15.53 -5.61 -23.30
C GLY A 93 -14.83 -4.44 -22.60
N SER A 94 -14.15 -4.73 -21.53
CA SER A 94 -13.49 -3.74 -20.69
C SER A 94 -12.09 -4.18 -20.34
N VAL A 95 -11.20 -3.21 -20.06
CA VAL A 95 -9.88 -3.47 -19.50
C VAL A 95 -10.01 -3.39 -17.98
N THR A 96 -9.74 -4.50 -17.32
CA THR A 96 -9.82 -4.63 -15.87
C THR A 96 -8.44 -4.55 -15.23
N THR A 97 -8.42 -4.47 -13.90
CA THR A 97 -7.17 -4.51 -13.12
C THR A 97 -6.37 -5.80 -13.36
N GLY A 98 -7.06 -6.92 -13.62
CA GLY A 98 -6.42 -8.18 -14.00
C GLY A 98 -5.66 -8.09 -15.31
N ASP A 99 -6.27 -7.51 -16.34
CA ASP A 99 -5.63 -7.31 -17.64
C ASP A 99 -4.39 -6.43 -17.54
N ILE A 100 -4.47 -5.38 -16.72
CA ILE A 100 -3.34 -4.48 -16.46
C ILE A 100 -2.20 -5.23 -15.76
N ALA A 101 -2.52 -6.02 -14.74
CA ALA A 101 -1.55 -6.82 -14.02
C ALA A 101 -0.85 -7.85 -14.94
N ASP A 102 -1.61 -8.50 -15.82
CA ASP A 102 -1.07 -9.44 -16.81
C ASP A 102 -0.16 -8.73 -17.82
N ALA A 103 -0.53 -7.55 -18.27
CA ALA A 103 0.28 -6.74 -19.18
C ALA A 103 1.59 -6.29 -18.54
N LEU A 104 1.56 -5.94 -17.23
CA LEU A 104 2.75 -5.62 -16.46
C LEU A 104 3.65 -6.84 -16.28
N ALA A 105 3.07 -8.00 -15.98
CA ALA A 105 3.82 -9.26 -15.84
C ALA A 105 4.56 -9.63 -17.14
N ALA A 106 3.97 -9.34 -18.29
CA ALA A 106 4.61 -9.53 -19.60
C ALA A 106 5.83 -8.63 -19.81
N ARG A 107 5.95 -7.55 -19.02
CA ARG A 107 7.10 -6.63 -19.04
C ARG A 107 8.05 -6.85 -17.86
N ASP A 108 8.01 -8.01 -17.23
CA ASP A 108 8.81 -8.37 -16.05
C ASP A 108 8.53 -7.52 -14.80
N VAL A 109 7.39 -6.86 -14.75
CA VAL A 109 6.95 -6.10 -13.57
C VAL A 109 5.78 -6.81 -12.94
N THR A 110 5.98 -7.35 -11.75
CA THR A 110 4.93 -8.04 -11.00
C THR A 110 4.25 -7.07 -10.06
N VAL A 111 2.98 -6.77 -10.32
CA VAL A 111 2.16 -5.91 -9.47
C VAL A 111 0.86 -6.64 -9.15
N ASP A 112 0.49 -6.62 -7.87
CA ASP A 112 -0.79 -7.19 -7.44
C ASP A 112 -1.94 -6.34 -8.00
N ARG A 113 -2.92 -7.00 -8.61
CA ARG A 113 -4.14 -6.35 -9.12
C ARG A 113 -4.87 -5.53 -8.06
N ARG A 114 -4.72 -5.88 -6.77
CA ARG A 114 -5.33 -5.14 -5.67
C ARG A 114 -4.68 -3.78 -5.43
N LYS A 115 -3.45 -3.60 -5.86
CA LYS A 115 -2.72 -2.34 -5.76
C LYS A 115 -3.08 -1.37 -6.88
N ILE A 116 -3.66 -1.89 -7.96
CA ILE A 116 -4.12 -1.07 -9.08
C ILE A 116 -5.48 -0.48 -8.71
N GLN A 117 -5.53 0.84 -8.61
CA GLN A 117 -6.76 1.56 -8.29
C GLN A 117 -7.50 1.92 -9.57
N LEU A 118 -8.51 1.16 -9.89
CA LEU A 118 -9.36 1.40 -11.04
C LEU A 118 -10.81 1.42 -10.57
N GLU A 119 -11.42 2.60 -10.57
CA GLU A 119 -12.81 2.76 -10.13
C GLU A 119 -13.78 2.07 -11.10
N ASP A 120 -13.60 2.33 -12.38
CA ASP A 120 -14.40 1.72 -13.42
C ASP A 120 -13.50 1.07 -14.48
N PRO A 121 -13.90 -0.09 -15.03
CA PRO A 121 -13.18 -0.70 -16.14
C PRO A 121 -13.08 0.23 -17.35
N LEU A 122 -11.94 0.24 -18.02
CA LEU A 122 -11.72 1.08 -19.19
C LEU A 122 -12.45 0.52 -20.40
N LYS A 123 -13.24 1.35 -21.06
CA LYS A 123 -14.07 0.97 -22.21
C LYS A 123 -13.80 1.78 -23.46
N THR A 124 -12.92 2.76 -23.39
CA THR A 124 -12.61 3.64 -24.50
C THR A 124 -11.16 3.51 -24.97
N LEU A 125 -10.93 3.79 -26.26
CA LEU A 125 -9.58 3.84 -26.82
C LEU A 125 -8.82 5.08 -26.33
N GLY A 126 -7.51 5.01 -26.38
CA GLY A 126 -6.62 6.13 -26.12
C GLY A 126 -5.74 5.93 -24.90
N GLU A 127 -5.15 7.04 -24.48
CA GLU A 127 -4.27 7.04 -23.32
C GLU A 127 -5.08 7.20 -22.03
N HIS A 128 -4.77 6.33 -21.08
CA HIS A 128 -5.37 6.36 -19.75
C HIS A 128 -4.27 6.32 -18.70
N VAL A 129 -4.46 7.06 -17.63
CA VAL A 129 -3.55 7.04 -16.48
C VAL A 129 -4.25 6.31 -15.33
N VAL A 130 -3.61 5.25 -14.86
CA VAL A 130 -4.15 4.42 -13.78
C VAL A 130 -3.22 4.51 -12.58
N PRO A 131 -3.71 4.96 -11.42
CA PRO A 131 -2.89 4.99 -10.21
C PRO A 131 -2.67 3.60 -9.66
N VAL A 132 -1.43 3.28 -9.36
CA VAL A 132 -1.01 2.02 -8.74
C VAL A 132 -0.41 2.32 -7.38
N LYS A 133 -1.04 1.84 -6.32
CA LYS A 133 -0.56 2.05 -4.97
C LYS A 133 0.51 1.02 -4.63
N LEU A 134 1.76 1.43 -4.58
CA LEU A 134 2.91 0.56 -4.29
C LEU A 134 3.22 0.49 -2.79
N HIS A 135 3.07 1.61 -2.10
CA HIS A 135 3.32 1.73 -0.66
C HIS A 135 2.35 2.76 -0.08
N ARG A 136 2.28 2.89 1.24
CA ARG A 136 1.41 3.87 1.92
C ARG A 136 1.60 5.29 1.38
N ASP A 137 2.86 5.66 1.12
CA ASP A 137 3.24 6.99 0.69
C ASP A 137 3.66 7.05 -0.79
N VAL A 138 3.64 5.92 -1.49
CA VAL A 138 4.09 5.83 -2.88
C VAL A 138 2.95 5.34 -3.76
N THR A 139 2.53 6.21 -4.67
CA THR A 139 1.54 5.88 -5.69
C THR A 139 2.14 6.17 -7.06
N ALA A 140 2.19 5.16 -7.92
CA ALA A 140 2.66 5.29 -9.29
C ALA A 140 1.50 5.63 -10.21
N GLN A 141 1.79 6.44 -11.22
CA GLN A 141 0.85 6.69 -12.31
C GLN A 141 1.28 5.90 -13.53
N LEU A 142 0.54 4.84 -13.82
CA LEU A 142 0.79 3.99 -14.96
C LEU A 142 0.08 4.54 -16.20
N LYS A 143 0.86 4.79 -17.25
CA LYS A 143 0.31 5.21 -18.53
C LYS A 143 -0.07 3.98 -19.36
N LEU A 144 -1.35 3.86 -19.65
CA LEU A 144 -1.88 2.81 -20.50
C LEU A 144 -2.35 3.40 -21.81
N ARG A 145 -2.02 2.73 -22.89
CA ARG A 145 -2.56 3.02 -24.20
C ARG A 145 -3.41 1.85 -24.67
N ILE A 146 -4.68 2.10 -24.89
CA ILE A 146 -5.57 1.11 -25.45
C ILE A 146 -5.64 1.30 -26.96
N VAL A 147 -5.23 0.27 -27.70
CA VAL A 147 -5.17 0.28 -29.14
C VAL A 147 -6.19 -0.72 -29.71
N PRO A 148 -6.74 -0.46 -30.91
CA PRO A 148 -7.64 -1.41 -31.52
C PRO A 148 -6.90 -2.69 -31.92
N ALA A 149 -7.45 -3.83 -31.59
CA ALA A 149 -6.96 -5.12 -32.05
C ALA A 149 -7.49 -5.41 -33.44
N THR A 150 -6.59 -5.65 -34.33
CA THR A 150 -6.94 -6.11 -35.70
C THR A 150 -7.20 -7.59 -35.76
#